data_486003ecf3b915d50321717ed5404baf
#
_entry.id   486003ecf3b915d50321717ed5404baf
#
_cell.length_a   1.000
_cell.length_b   1.000
_cell.length_c   1.000
_cell.angle_alpha   90.00
_cell.angle_beta   90.00
_cell.angle_gamma   90.00
#
_symmetry.space_group_name_H-M   'P 1'
#
loop_
_entity.id
_entity.type
_entity.pdbx_description
1 polymer ?
#
loop_
_entity_poly.entity_id
_entity_poly.type
_entity_poly.pdbx_seq_one_letter_code
_entity_poly.pdbx_strand_id
1 'polypeptide(L)'
;MPTPDLFWHRSTLHGQAHVSRVMVHAIRLVELTGKHALAPQLWASVFLHDLARRHDGVCHRHGADAARRLAEEPALRERLFEAGLTEADFPAIQAAVTAHSAPKDVSRTHEHWPLIALLKDADGLDRVRLADLDPRYLRHDEAHDLVDFAHALFDATDGVIEVGEGHFEALWAAAGRLA
;
A
#
# COMPACT_ATOMS: atom_id res chain seq x y z
N MET A 1 -7.96 -0.37 -8.35
CA MET A 1 -7.41 -1.36 -7.37
C MET A 1 -7.01 -2.64 -8.10
N PRO A 2 -6.03 -3.44 -7.61
CA PRO A 2 -5.69 -4.69 -8.25
C PRO A 2 -6.84 -5.70 -8.14
N THR A 3 -7.07 -6.42 -9.23
CA THR A 3 -8.01 -7.55 -9.27
C THR A 3 -7.32 -8.82 -8.75
N PRO A 4 -8.05 -9.82 -8.23
CA PRO A 4 -7.45 -11.01 -7.62
C PRO A 4 -6.53 -11.83 -8.53
N ASP A 5 -6.68 -11.74 -9.84
CA ASP A 5 -5.87 -12.42 -10.86
C ASP A 5 -4.47 -11.81 -11.04
N LEU A 6 -4.25 -10.57 -10.59
CA LEU A 6 -2.94 -9.92 -10.64
C LEU A 6 -1.98 -10.41 -9.56
N PHE A 7 -2.49 -11.01 -8.49
CA PHE A 7 -1.66 -11.53 -7.40
C PHE A 7 -1.09 -12.91 -7.77
N TRP A 8 0.20 -13.11 -7.54
CA TRP A 8 0.81 -14.43 -7.69
C TRP A 8 0.29 -15.45 -6.67
N HIS A 9 -0.09 -14.97 -5.50
CA HIS A 9 -0.71 -15.78 -4.44
C HIS A 9 -2.05 -15.19 -4.08
N ARG A 10 -3.12 -15.97 -4.27
CA ARG A 10 -4.46 -15.56 -3.84
C ARG A 10 -4.54 -15.70 -2.32
N SER A 11 -4.65 -14.57 -1.65
CA SER A 11 -4.63 -14.47 -0.20
C SER A 11 -5.82 -13.65 0.29
N THR A 12 -6.44 -14.08 1.37
CA THR A 12 -7.38 -13.26 2.14
C THR A 12 -6.65 -12.28 3.03
N LEU A 13 -5.40 -12.57 3.39
CA LEU A 13 -4.59 -11.75 4.29
C LEU A 13 -3.86 -10.62 3.57
N HIS A 14 -3.33 -10.87 2.36
CA HIS A 14 -2.51 -9.93 1.55
C HIS A 14 -3.12 -9.61 0.19
N GLY A 15 -4.42 -9.85 0.04
CA GLY A 15 -5.16 -9.65 -1.21
C GLY A 15 -5.79 -8.27 -1.33
N GLN A 16 -6.83 -8.20 -2.14
CA GLN A 16 -7.52 -6.96 -2.52
C GLN A 16 -8.01 -6.16 -1.29
N ALA A 17 -8.56 -6.82 -0.26
CA ALA A 17 -9.06 -6.13 0.94
C ALA A 17 -7.94 -5.37 1.67
N HIS A 18 -6.78 -6.03 1.86
CA HIS A 18 -5.58 -5.40 2.42
C HIS A 18 -5.15 -4.19 1.59
N VAL A 19 -4.90 -4.39 0.29
CA VAL A 19 -4.43 -3.29 -0.58
C VAL A 19 -5.43 -2.13 -0.61
N SER A 20 -6.73 -2.41 -0.50
CA SER A 20 -7.77 -1.38 -0.44
C SER A 20 -7.70 -0.57 0.87
N ARG A 21 -7.49 -1.20 2.03
CA ARG A 21 -7.30 -0.47 3.29
C ARG A 21 -6.00 0.32 3.30
N VAL A 22 -4.91 -0.26 2.80
CA VAL A 22 -3.64 0.47 2.61
C VAL A 22 -3.82 1.70 1.73
N MET A 23 -4.64 1.64 0.67
CA MET A 23 -4.94 2.80 -0.16
C MET A 23 -5.68 3.89 0.63
N VAL A 24 -6.65 3.53 1.47
CA VAL A 24 -7.34 4.51 2.34
C VAL A 24 -6.36 5.18 3.29
N HIS A 25 -5.49 4.40 3.95
CA HIS A 25 -4.44 4.95 4.83
C HIS A 25 -3.49 5.87 4.08
N ALA A 26 -3.06 5.47 2.87
CA ALA A 26 -2.20 6.29 2.02
C ALA A 26 -2.85 7.64 1.67
N ILE A 27 -4.12 7.65 1.27
CA ILE A 27 -4.86 8.88 0.95
C ILE A 27 -4.88 9.81 2.18
N ARG A 28 -5.26 9.29 3.35
CA ARG A 28 -5.28 10.07 4.58
C ARG A 28 -3.91 10.61 4.98
N LEU A 29 -2.86 9.79 4.83
CA LEU A 29 -1.49 10.25 5.10
C LEU A 29 -1.05 11.37 4.17
N VAL A 30 -1.41 11.32 2.89
CA VAL A 30 -1.12 12.41 1.94
C VAL A 30 -1.82 13.70 2.37
N GLU A 31 -3.08 13.61 2.80
CA GLU A 31 -3.86 14.75 3.27
C GLU A 31 -3.24 15.37 4.54
N LEU A 32 -2.94 14.56 5.53
CA LEU A 32 -2.39 15.01 6.82
C LEU A 32 -0.97 15.56 6.69
N THR A 33 -0.11 14.90 5.91
CA THR A 33 1.29 15.31 5.73
C THR A 33 1.48 16.43 4.69
N GLY A 34 0.44 16.75 3.90
CA GLY A 34 0.50 17.72 2.80
C GLY A 34 1.37 17.28 1.61
N LYS A 35 1.74 15.98 1.52
CA LYS A 35 2.64 15.47 0.47
C LYS A 35 1.90 15.13 -0.83
N HIS A 36 0.99 16.00 -1.26
CA HIS A 36 0.13 15.78 -2.44
C HIS A 36 0.91 15.50 -3.73
N ALA A 37 2.11 16.07 -3.89
CA ALA A 37 2.94 15.85 -5.07
C ALA A 37 3.40 14.38 -5.22
N LEU A 38 3.42 13.60 -4.14
CA LEU A 38 3.78 12.17 -4.16
C LEU A 38 2.59 11.24 -4.35
N ALA A 39 1.37 11.79 -4.36
CA ALA A 39 0.16 10.98 -4.42
C ALA A 39 0.13 10.00 -5.60
N PRO A 40 0.40 10.38 -6.86
CA PRO A 40 0.34 9.42 -7.98
C PRO A 40 1.32 8.26 -7.81
N GLN A 41 2.58 8.53 -7.41
CA GLN A 41 3.56 7.47 -7.17
C GLN A 41 3.18 6.59 -5.97
N LEU A 42 2.58 7.17 -4.92
CA LEU A 42 2.13 6.41 -3.75
C LEU A 42 0.98 5.47 -4.11
N TRP A 43 -0.04 5.94 -4.87
CA TRP A 43 -1.13 5.07 -5.32
C TRP A 43 -0.61 3.90 -6.15
N ALA A 44 0.32 4.15 -7.08
CA ALA A 44 0.96 3.10 -7.85
C ALA A 44 1.76 2.14 -6.97
N SER A 45 2.47 2.66 -5.97
CA SER A 45 3.24 1.83 -5.03
C SER A 45 2.31 0.95 -4.19
N VAL A 46 1.18 1.48 -3.69
CA VAL A 46 0.15 0.71 -2.99
C VAL A 46 -0.47 -0.35 -3.91
N PHE A 47 -0.76 -0.01 -5.16
CA PHE A 47 -1.29 -0.98 -6.12
C PHE A 47 -0.35 -2.18 -6.33
N LEU A 48 0.97 -1.96 -6.33
CA LEU A 48 1.97 -2.96 -6.70
C LEU A 48 2.51 -3.78 -5.53
N HIS A 49 2.58 -3.22 -4.30
CA HIS A 49 3.49 -3.68 -3.25
C HIS A 49 3.40 -5.18 -2.93
N ASP A 50 2.21 -5.75 -2.90
CA ASP A 50 1.97 -7.15 -2.51
C ASP A 50 1.65 -8.09 -3.70
N LEU A 51 1.64 -7.59 -4.96
CA LEU A 51 1.27 -8.40 -6.14
C LEU A 51 2.17 -9.63 -6.37
N ALA A 52 3.42 -9.60 -5.89
CA ALA A 52 4.39 -10.67 -6.10
C ALA A 52 4.63 -11.55 -4.87
N ARG A 53 3.74 -11.50 -3.88
CA ARG A 53 3.77 -12.48 -2.78
C ARG A 53 3.52 -13.89 -3.29
N ARG A 54 4.21 -14.86 -2.70
CA ARG A 54 4.09 -16.29 -3.04
C ARG A 54 3.40 -17.11 -1.96
N HIS A 55 3.24 -16.55 -0.75
CA HIS A 55 2.63 -17.16 0.44
C HIS A 55 2.33 -16.07 1.49
N ASP A 56 1.56 -16.40 2.50
CA ASP A 56 1.17 -15.47 3.58
C ASP A 56 2.22 -15.31 4.69
N GLY A 57 3.24 -16.15 4.72
CA GLY A 57 4.30 -16.06 5.71
C GLY A 57 5.27 -14.89 5.48
N VAL A 58 6.23 -14.74 6.37
CA VAL A 58 7.28 -13.71 6.27
C VAL A 58 8.05 -13.87 4.95
N CYS A 59 8.05 -12.84 4.13
CA CYS A 59 8.73 -12.80 2.85
C CYS A 59 9.35 -11.42 2.61
N HIS A 60 10.67 -11.29 2.72
CA HIS A 60 11.36 -10.01 2.51
C HIS A 60 11.63 -9.69 1.03
N ARG A 61 11.33 -10.60 0.12
CA ARG A 61 11.65 -10.47 -1.30
C ARG A 61 10.47 -10.03 -2.18
N HIS A 62 9.25 -10.14 -1.67
CA HIS A 62 8.07 -9.89 -2.52
C HIS A 62 8.03 -8.45 -3.07
N GLY A 63 8.52 -7.46 -2.32
CA GLY A 63 8.62 -6.09 -2.81
C GLY A 63 9.60 -5.95 -3.99
N ALA A 64 10.79 -6.56 -3.88
CA ALA A 64 11.75 -6.58 -4.99
C ALA A 64 11.20 -7.37 -6.19
N ASP A 65 10.47 -8.45 -5.95
CA ASP A 65 9.82 -9.22 -7.00
C ASP A 65 8.69 -8.40 -7.68
N ALA A 66 7.92 -7.61 -6.93
CA ALA A 66 6.90 -6.72 -7.47
C ALA A 66 7.51 -5.56 -8.30
N ALA A 67 8.60 -4.97 -7.81
CA ALA A 67 9.36 -3.95 -8.55
C ALA A 67 9.91 -4.51 -9.87
N ARG A 68 10.37 -5.77 -9.89
CA ARG A 68 10.81 -6.45 -11.10
C ARG A 68 9.64 -6.69 -12.07
N ARG A 69 8.45 -7.09 -11.58
CA ARG A 69 7.25 -7.21 -12.41
C ARG A 69 6.92 -5.93 -13.14
N LEU A 70 7.01 -4.79 -12.47
CA LEU A 70 6.81 -3.48 -13.11
C LEU A 70 7.82 -3.26 -14.25
N ALA A 71 9.08 -3.68 -14.09
CA ALA A 71 10.10 -3.54 -15.12
C ALA A 71 9.88 -4.48 -16.32
N GLU A 72 9.37 -5.69 -16.07
CA GLU A 72 9.32 -6.80 -17.05
C GLU A 72 7.93 -6.98 -17.68
N GLU A 73 6.84 -6.56 -17.03
CA GLU A 73 5.46 -6.80 -17.49
C GLU A 73 4.86 -5.54 -18.15
N PRO A 74 4.74 -5.49 -19.50
CA PRO A 74 4.18 -4.34 -20.22
C PRO A 74 2.77 -3.96 -19.73
N ALA A 75 1.92 -4.95 -19.46
CA ALA A 75 0.55 -4.70 -19.02
C ALA A 75 0.46 -3.94 -17.67
N LEU A 76 1.41 -4.15 -16.74
CA LEU A 76 1.48 -3.35 -15.51
C LEU A 76 1.92 -1.91 -15.80
N ARG A 77 2.88 -1.74 -16.72
CA ARG A 77 3.34 -0.39 -17.13
C ARG A 77 2.23 0.39 -17.83
N GLU A 78 1.49 -0.25 -18.74
CA GLU A 78 0.35 0.36 -19.43
C GLU A 78 -0.69 0.87 -18.44
N ARG A 79 -1.05 0.08 -17.42
CA ARG A 79 -1.98 0.52 -16.37
C ARG A 79 -1.49 1.76 -15.62
N LEU A 80 -0.19 1.88 -15.37
CA LEU A 80 0.39 3.05 -14.72
C LEU A 80 0.40 4.26 -15.66
N PHE A 81 0.65 4.07 -16.94
CA PHE A 81 0.56 5.14 -17.95
C PHE A 81 -0.88 5.64 -18.10
N GLU A 82 -1.87 4.74 -18.12
CA GLU A 82 -3.30 5.10 -18.12
C GLU A 82 -3.69 5.91 -16.87
N ALA A 83 -3.02 5.67 -15.74
CA ALA A 83 -3.18 6.45 -14.52
C ALA A 83 -2.41 7.79 -14.51
N GLY A 84 -1.78 8.17 -15.63
CA GLY A 84 -1.07 9.43 -15.80
C GLY A 84 0.38 9.44 -15.33
N LEU A 85 0.95 8.29 -14.96
CA LEU A 85 2.36 8.17 -14.61
C LEU A 85 3.23 8.05 -15.87
N THR A 86 4.52 8.30 -15.70
CA THR A 86 5.52 8.23 -16.76
C THR A 86 6.67 7.31 -16.36
N GLU A 87 7.58 7.00 -17.29
CA GLU A 87 8.79 6.24 -16.96
C GLU A 87 9.69 6.95 -15.93
N ALA A 88 9.62 8.27 -15.85
CA ALA A 88 10.37 9.05 -14.87
C ALA A 88 9.91 8.77 -13.41
N ASP A 89 8.70 8.29 -13.22
CA ASP A 89 8.14 7.96 -11.89
C ASP A 89 8.58 6.57 -11.40
N PHE A 90 8.95 5.68 -12.32
CA PHE A 90 9.22 4.27 -12.00
C PHE A 90 10.37 4.06 -11.01
N PRO A 91 11.49 4.77 -11.05
CA PRO A 91 12.56 4.60 -10.07
C PRO A 91 12.10 4.83 -8.63
N ALA A 92 11.27 5.85 -8.39
CA ALA A 92 10.71 6.15 -7.07
C ALA A 92 9.74 5.04 -6.62
N ILE A 93 8.83 4.62 -7.50
CA ILE A 93 7.86 3.55 -7.24
C ILE A 93 8.59 2.23 -6.93
N GLN A 94 9.57 1.84 -7.75
CA GLN A 94 10.35 0.62 -7.55
C GLN A 94 11.14 0.65 -6.24
N ALA A 95 11.72 1.80 -5.89
CA ALA A 95 12.41 1.98 -4.61
C ALA A 95 11.45 1.80 -3.43
N ALA A 96 10.27 2.43 -3.48
CA ALA A 96 9.27 2.32 -2.42
C ALA A 96 8.75 0.89 -2.27
N VAL A 97 8.36 0.26 -3.39
CA VAL A 97 7.86 -1.11 -3.42
C VAL A 97 8.93 -2.11 -2.96
N THR A 98 10.20 -1.93 -3.34
CA THR A 98 11.29 -2.79 -2.87
C THR A 98 11.53 -2.63 -1.36
N ALA A 99 11.54 -1.39 -0.88
CA ALA A 99 11.88 -1.08 0.50
C ALA A 99 10.78 -1.45 1.50
N HIS A 100 9.47 -1.52 1.07
CA HIS A 100 8.38 -1.75 2.00
C HIS A 100 8.50 -3.08 2.74
N SER A 101 8.94 -4.15 2.06
CA SER A 101 9.10 -5.49 2.61
C SER A 101 10.48 -5.77 3.21
N ALA A 102 11.43 -4.84 3.08
CA ALA A 102 12.77 -4.99 3.60
C ALA A 102 12.77 -4.94 5.14
N PRO A 103 13.57 -5.80 5.82
CA PRO A 103 13.58 -5.88 7.28
C PRO A 103 14.24 -4.67 7.95
N LYS A 104 14.96 -3.84 7.17
CA LYS A 104 15.57 -2.60 7.64
C LYS A 104 15.16 -1.46 6.76
N ASP A 105 14.95 -0.29 7.36
CA ASP A 105 14.72 0.92 6.60
C ASP A 105 15.98 1.36 5.85
N VAL A 106 15.76 1.98 4.70
CA VAL A 106 16.80 2.72 4.00
C VAL A 106 17.12 4.01 4.78
N SER A 107 18.26 4.65 4.46
CA SER A 107 18.60 5.94 5.07
C SER A 107 17.50 6.97 4.85
N ARG A 108 17.23 7.80 5.87
CA ARG A 108 16.34 8.98 5.73
C ARG A 108 16.85 10.01 4.72
N THR A 109 18.13 9.92 4.32
CA THR A 109 18.72 10.74 3.27
C THR A 109 18.59 10.14 1.87
N HIS A 110 17.96 8.97 1.73
CA HIS A 110 17.68 8.38 0.42
C HIS A 110 16.73 9.29 -0.37
N GLU A 111 17.01 9.53 -1.64
CA GLU A 111 16.24 10.47 -2.48
C GLU A 111 14.73 10.17 -2.51
N HIS A 112 14.35 8.90 -2.48
CA HIS A 112 12.94 8.47 -2.48
C HIS A 112 12.41 8.17 -1.07
N TRP A 113 13.14 8.55 0.00
CA TRP A 113 12.70 8.31 1.37
C TRP A 113 11.27 8.81 1.67
N PRO A 114 10.85 10.02 1.22
CA PRO A 114 9.50 10.49 1.51
C PRO A 114 8.39 9.56 1.00
N LEU A 115 8.57 8.97 -0.19
CA LEU A 115 7.61 8.01 -0.76
C LEU A 115 7.68 6.65 -0.04
N ILE A 116 8.91 6.18 0.25
CA ILE A 116 9.14 4.93 0.99
C ILE A 116 8.47 4.99 2.36
N ALA A 117 8.65 6.09 3.09
CA ALA A 117 8.09 6.28 4.42
C ALA A 117 6.55 6.28 4.38
N LEU A 118 5.94 6.99 3.43
CA LEU A 118 4.47 6.99 3.25
C LEU A 118 3.91 5.59 2.97
N LEU A 119 4.53 4.83 2.05
CA LEU A 119 4.08 3.48 1.74
C LEU A 119 4.21 2.55 2.96
N LYS A 120 5.36 2.61 3.66
CA LYS A 120 5.60 1.77 4.84
C LYS A 120 4.66 2.11 5.99
N ASP A 121 4.27 3.37 6.16
CA ASP A 121 3.32 3.76 7.19
C ASP A 121 1.90 3.35 6.80
N ALA A 122 1.50 3.52 5.55
CA ALA A 122 0.19 3.09 5.08
C ALA A 122 0.01 1.57 5.20
N ASP A 123 1.01 0.76 4.80
CA ASP A 123 1.01 -0.69 4.98
C ASP A 123 1.11 -1.08 6.46
N GLY A 124 1.94 -0.34 7.22
CA GLY A 124 2.10 -0.53 8.66
C GLY A 124 0.81 -0.33 9.44
N LEU A 125 -0.02 0.65 9.08
CA LEU A 125 -1.31 0.88 9.71
C LEU A 125 -2.27 -0.31 9.53
N ASP A 126 -2.27 -0.98 8.37
CA ASP A 126 -3.11 -2.16 8.15
C ASP A 126 -2.59 -3.45 8.84
N ARG A 127 -1.48 -3.38 9.60
CA ARG A 127 -1.05 -4.49 10.46
C ARG A 127 -2.01 -4.79 11.62
N VAL A 128 -3.01 -3.96 11.84
CA VAL A 128 -4.18 -4.29 12.69
C VAL A 128 -4.78 -5.64 12.33
N ARG A 129 -4.79 -6.04 11.05
CA ARG A 129 -5.25 -7.34 10.57
C ARG A 129 -4.43 -8.53 11.08
N LEU A 130 -3.20 -8.27 11.52
CA LEU A 130 -2.27 -9.26 12.07
C LEU A 130 -2.23 -9.23 13.60
N ALA A 131 -2.97 -8.31 14.23
CA ALA A 131 -2.93 -8.00 15.65
C ALA A 131 -1.51 -7.65 16.17
N ASP A 132 -0.66 -7.08 15.31
CA ASP A 132 0.73 -6.73 15.62
C ASP A 132 1.13 -5.33 15.15
N LEU A 133 0.17 -4.41 14.96
CA LEU A 133 0.47 -3.01 14.75
C LEU A 133 1.23 -2.45 15.97
N ASP A 134 2.45 -2.01 15.75
CA ASP A 134 3.26 -1.32 16.74
C ASP A 134 3.57 0.11 16.24
N PRO A 135 2.97 1.15 16.85
CA PRO A 135 3.14 2.53 16.41
C PRO A 135 4.60 3.00 16.39
N ARG A 136 5.49 2.39 17.18
CA ARG A 136 6.93 2.73 17.20
C ARG A 136 7.62 2.53 15.84
N TYR A 137 7.02 1.77 14.93
CA TYR A 137 7.51 1.55 13.57
C TYR A 137 6.90 2.48 12.54
N LEU A 138 5.99 3.37 12.92
CA LEU A 138 5.48 4.43 12.05
C LEU A 138 6.51 5.57 11.98
N ARG A 139 6.61 6.22 10.81
CA ARG A 139 7.69 7.17 10.48
C ARG A 139 7.24 8.61 10.50
N HIS A 140 5.95 8.83 10.28
CA HIS A 140 5.30 10.13 10.34
C HIS A 140 4.49 10.25 11.62
N ASP A 141 4.55 11.42 12.28
CA ASP A 141 3.74 11.69 13.46
C ASP A 141 2.26 11.61 13.13
N GLU A 142 1.87 12.05 11.94
CA GLU A 142 0.50 11.96 11.42
C GLU A 142 0.00 10.51 11.26
N ALA A 143 0.90 9.55 11.08
CA ALA A 143 0.52 8.14 11.05
C ALA A 143 0.12 7.61 12.42
N HIS A 144 0.69 8.17 13.51
CA HIS A 144 0.26 7.84 14.88
C HIS A 144 -1.17 8.27 15.14
N ASP A 145 -1.61 9.40 14.57
CA ASP A 145 -2.98 9.91 14.70
C ASP A 145 -4.00 9.02 13.98
N LEU A 146 -3.55 8.15 13.06
CA LEU A 146 -4.40 7.24 12.29
C LEU A 146 -4.54 5.83 12.92
N VAL A 147 -3.90 5.54 14.05
CA VAL A 147 -3.92 4.18 14.64
C VAL A 147 -5.35 3.76 15.03
N ASP A 148 -6.10 4.61 15.73
CA ASP A 148 -7.48 4.31 16.12
C ASP A 148 -8.38 4.18 14.88
N PHE A 149 -8.17 5.04 13.89
CA PHE A 149 -8.87 4.93 12.60
C PHE A 149 -8.57 3.61 11.89
N ALA A 150 -7.32 3.13 11.92
CA ALA A 150 -6.94 1.87 11.31
C ALA A 150 -7.67 0.67 11.94
N HIS A 151 -7.78 0.64 13.27
CA HIS A 151 -8.58 -0.36 13.97
C HIS A 151 -10.06 -0.29 13.57
N ALA A 152 -10.65 0.91 13.62
CA ALA A 152 -12.06 1.09 13.25
C ALA A 152 -12.33 0.71 11.79
N LEU A 153 -11.43 1.04 10.86
CA LEU A 153 -11.55 0.67 9.45
C LEU A 153 -11.49 -0.84 9.25
N PHE A 154 -10.55 -1.51 9.91
CA PHE A 154 -10.45 -2.96 9.87
C PHE A 154 -11.73 -3.62 10.38
N ASP A 155 -12.20 -3.25 11.58
CA ASP A 155 -13.40 -3.81 12.21
C ASP A 155 -14.66 -3.59 11.36
N ALA A 156 -14.75 -2.44 10.68
CA ALA A 156 -15.91 -2.11 9.84
C ALA A 156 -15.89 -2.80 8.46
N THR A 157 -14.75 -3.34 8.01
CA THR A 157 -14.60 -3.79 6.63
C THR A 157 -14.15 -5.24 6.47
N ASP A 158 -13.42 -5.80 7.45
CA ASP A 158 -12.90 -7.17 7.34
C ASP A 158 -14.01 -8.20 7.49
N GLY A 159 -14.13 -9.09 6.49
CA GLY A 159 -15.21 -10.07 6.43
C GLY A 159 -16.63 -9.49 6.24
N VAL A 160 -16.77 -8.16 6.17
CA VAL A 160 -18.05 -7.44 5.98
C VAL A 160 -18.24 -7.03 4.53
N ILE A 161 -17.17 -6.55 3.88
CA ILE A 161 -17.21 -6.10 2.48
C ILE A 161 -16.57 -7.20 1.61
N GLU A 162 -17.37 -7.75 0.69
CA GLU A 162 -16.91 -8.79 -0.23
C GLU A 162 -15.85 -8.23 -1.19
N VAL A 163 -14.82 -9.05 -1.44
CA VAL A 163 -13.77 -8.72 -2.43
C VAL A 163 -14.34 -8.90 -3.84
N GLY A 164 -13.87 -8.10 -4.80
CA GLY A 164 -14.31 -8.13 -6.18
C GLY A 164 -14.56 -6.75 -6.75
N GLU A 165 -15.42 -6.67 -7.76
CA GLU A 165 -15.84 -5.41 -8.36
C GLU A 165 -16.59 -4.54 -7.34
N GLY A 166 -16.29 -3.24 -7.32
CA GLY A 166 -16.91 -2.30 -6.36
C GLY A 166 -16.40 -2.40 -4.92
N HIS A 167 -15.45 -3.30 -4.63
CA HIS A 167 -14.92 -3.48 -3.27
C HIS A 167 -14.33 -2.20 -2.69
N PHE A 168 -13.50 -1.50 -3.46
CA PHE A 168 -12.86 -0.27 -2.99
C PHE A 168 -13.86 0.85 -2.72
N GLU A 169 -14.84 1.02 -3.58
CA GLU A 169 -15.90 2.02 -3.46
C GLU A 169 -16.71 1.80 -2.17
N ALA A 170 -17.08 0.55 -1.88
CA ALA A 170 -17.79 0.17 -0.65
C ALA A 170 -16.92 0.42 0.60
N LEU A 171 -15.64 0.08 0.52
CA LEU A 171 -14.67 0.29 1.60
C LEU A 171 -14.41 1.79 1.82
N TRP A 172 -14.26 2.57 0.75
CA TRP A 172 -14.12 4.02 0.82
C TRP A 172 -15.34 4.70 1.47
N ALA A 173 -16.55 4.26 1.09
CA ALA A 173 -17.77 4.74 1.72
C ALA A 173 -17.86 4.37 3.21
N ALA A 174 -17.35 3.20 3.62
CA ALA A 174 -17.24 2.82 5.03
C ALA A 174 -16.25 3.74 5.77
N ALA A 175 -15.07 3.98 5.18
CA ALA A 175 -14.05 4.88 5.74
C ALA A 175 -14.57 6.31 5.95
N GLY A 176 -15.40 6.80 5.03
CA GLY A 176 -16.01 8.14 5.15
C GLY A 176 -17.00 8.28 6.32
N ARG A 177 -17.52 7.17 6.85
CA ARG A 177 -18.40 7.18 8.04
C ARG A 177 -17.65 7.14 9.37
N LEU A 178 -16.35 6.85 9.34
CA LEU A 178 -15.47 6.76 10.51
C LEU A 178 -14.67 8.06 10.74
N ALA A 179 -14.78 9.01 9.82
CA ALA A 179 -14.02 10.27 9.81
C ALA A 179 -14.69 11.35 10.65
#